data_b0f22b83a5253a4cf5f234863675e959
#
_entry.id   b0f22b83a5253a4cf5f234863675e959
#
_cell.length_a   1.000
_cell.length_b   1.000
_cell.length_c   1.000
_cell.angle_alpha   90.00
_cell.angle_beta   90.00
_cell.angle_gamma   90.00
#
_symmetry.space_group_name_H-M   'P 1'
#
loop_
_entity.id
_entity.type
_entity.pdbx_description
1 polymer ?
#
loop_
_entity_poly.entity_id
_entity_poly.type
_entity_poly.pdbx_seq_one_letter_code
_entity_poly.pdbx_strand_id
1 'polypeptide(L)'
;MKNFIKIEVESNSLEESEILMAELSENNFYAFEQIENDLIAYIREDDFDEMNLKTLLSQNTIYKYSIIEDKNWNKGWESQLQPVTINNFAGIRASFHKPIEKVEHEIIITPKMSFGTGHHATTFLMIELMQKINFKNKKVLDFGTGTGILAILAEKLGAASVLAIDYDEWSINNASENIEANNCKRIITEERNNIMGISCVDTILANINFNVLEENAKNLSTLLKTGSVLIISGILSNDENNIVSVFVKNEFVKKQLSQKEEWIALVFEKQ
;
A
#
# COMPACT_ATOMS: atom_id res chain seq x y z
N MET A 1 -26.23 5.81 -1.20
CA MET A 1 -25.69 4.75 -0.31
C MET A 1 -26.23 3.46 -0.86
N LYS A 2 -25.39 2.49 -1.13
CA LYS A 2 -25.82 1.20 -1.68
C LYS A 2 -25.73 0.19 -0.55
N ASN A 3 -26.85 -0.31 -0.09
CA ASN A 3 -26.91 -1.34 0.92
C ASN A 3 -26.38 -2.69 0.35
N PHE A 4 -25.96 -3.56 1.24
CA PHE A 4 -25.55 -4.91 0.92
C PHE A 4 -26.43 -5.91 1.68
N ILE A 5 -26.61 -7.07 1.09
CA ILE A 5 -27.24 -8.23 1.72
C ILE A 5 -26.12 -9.18 2.15
N LYS A 6 -26.08 -9.50 3.43
CA LYS A 6 -25.29 -10.59 4.01
C LYS A 6 -26.19 -11.80 4.10
N ILE A 7 -25.73 -12.92 3.55
CA ILE A 7 -26.41 -14.21 3.65
C ILE A 7 -25.52 -15.14 4.46
N GLU A 8 -26.08 -15.81 5.44
CA GLU A 8 -25.41 -16.83 6.23
C GLU A 8 -26.11 -18.15 5.93
N VAL A 9 -25.35 -19.13 5.45
CA VAL A 9 -25.84 -20.45 5.02
C VAL A 9 -25.16 -21.51 5.86
N GLU A 10 -25.94 -22.35 6.53
CA GLU A 10 -25.45 -23.51 7.25
C GLU A 10 -25.09 -24.62 6.27
N SER A 11 -23.87 -25.14 6.35
CA SER A 11 -23.37 -26.23 5.50
C SER A 11 -22.96 -27.44 6.32
N ASN A 12 -23.22 -28.65 5.82
CA ASN A 12 -22.90 -29.88 6.51
C ASN A 12 -21.41 -30.26 6.39
N SER A 13 -20.73 -29.72 5.37
CA SER A 13 -19.30 -29.99 5.11
C SER A 13 -18.62 -28.83 4.41
N LEU A 14 -17.30 -28.82 4.48
CA LEU A 14 -16.45 -27.86 3.78
C LEU A 14 -16.66 -27.94 2.26
N GLU A 15 -16.78 -29.15 1.71
CA GLU A 15 -16.98 -29.40 0.28
C GLU A 15 -18.31 -28.80 -0.21
N GLU A 16 -19.40 -28.95 0.57
CA GLU A 16 -20.71 -28.36 0.26
C GLU A 16 -20.62 -26.82 0.22
N SER A 17 -19.91 -26.23 1.18
CA SER A 17 -19.67 -24.80 1.28
C SER A 17 -18.84 -24.25 0.10
N GLU A 18 -17.81 -24.99 -0.36
CA GLU A 18 -16.98 -24.62 -1.52
C GLU A 18 -17.78 -24.68 -2.83
N ILE A 19 -18.63 -25.69 -3.00
CA ILE A 19 -19.50 -25.80 -4.17
C ILE A 19 -20.49 -24.62 -4.19
N LEU A 20 -21.14 -24.36 -3.06
CA LEU A 20 -22.09 -23.27 -2.95
C LEU A 20 -21.42 -21.90 -3.18
N MET A 21 -20.17 -21.70 -2.71
CA MET A 21 -19.40 -20.49 -2.97
C MET A 21 -19.18 -20.30 -4.48
N ALA A 22 -18.87 -21.36 -5.22
CA ALA A 22 -18.70 -21.28 -6.66
C ALA A 22 -20.01 -20.90 -7.37
N GLU A 23 -21.13 -21.54 -7.00
CA GLU A 23 -22.45 -21.23 -7.56
C GLU A 23 -22.91 -19.80 -7.26
N LEU A 24 -22.71 -19.31 -6.03
CA LEU A 24 -23.05 -17.95 -5.65
C LEU A 24 -22.17 -16.92 -6.36
N SER A 25 -20.89 -17.22 -6.60
CA SER A 25 -19.99 -16.30 -7.30
C SER A 25 -20.41 -16.06 -8.75
N GLU A 26 -21.01 -17.06 -9.41
CA GLU A 26 -21.59 -16.90 -10.74
C GLU A 26 -22.90 -16.08 -10.74
N ASN A 27 -23.47 -15.84 -9.56
CA ASN A 27 -24.74 -15.13 -9.36
C ASN A 27 -24.58 -13.76 -8.68
N ASN A 28 -23.51 -13.03 -9.00
CA ASN A 28 -23.20 -11.67 -8.54
C ASN A 28 -22.85 -11.53 -7.05
N PHE A 29 -22.64 -12.62 -6.34
CA PHE A 29 -22.03 -12.55 -5.01
C PHE A 29 -20.53 -12.33 -5.18
N TYR A 30 -19.97 -11.34 -4.50
CA TYR A 30 -18.60 -10.86 -4.75
C TYR A 30 -17.64 -11.00 -3.56
N ALA A 31 -18.17 -11.31 -2.36
CA ALA A 31 -17.35 -11.55 -1.18
C ALA A 31 -17.90 -12.71 -0.37
N PHE A 32 -16.99 -13.48 0.21
CA PHE A 32 -17.31 -14.69 0.95
C PHE A 32 -16.45 -14.80 2.20
N GLU A 33 -17.04 -15.29 3.28
CA GLU A 33 -16.34 -15.67 4.50
C GLU A 33 -16.75 -17.10 4.86
N GLN A 34 -15.81 -17.90 5.33
CA GLN A 34 -16.09 -19.26 5.78
C GLN A 34 -15.82 -19.34 7.28
N ILE A 35 -16.80 -19.80 8.04
CA ILE A 35 -16.70 -19.99 9.49
C ILE A 35 -17.04 -21.47 9.76
N GLU A 36 -15.99 -22.25 10.06
CA GLU A 36 -16.10 -23.71 10.15
C GLU A 36 -16.62 -24.29 8.83
N ASN A 37 -17.84 -24.84 8.81
CA ASN A 37 -18.49 -25.35 7.61
C ASN A 37 -19.49 -24.35 7.00
N ASP A 38 -19.85 -23.31 7.74
CA ASP A 38 -20.85 -22.34 7.30
C ASP A 38 -20.28 -21.32 6.32
N LEU A 39 -21.10 -20.92 5.35
CA LEU A 39 -20.74 -19.92 4.36
C LEU A 39 -21.46 -18.60 4.61
N ILE A 40 -20.71 -17.53 4.63
CA ILE A 40 -21.24 -16.17 4.57
C ILE A 40 -20.94 -15.59 3.20
N ALA A 41 -21.97 -15.05 2.55
CA ALA A 41 -21.85 -14.45 1.23
C ALA A 41 -22.47 -13.05 1.20
N TYR A 42 -21.92 -12.19 0.34
CA TYR A 42 -22.33 -10.78 0.22
C TYR A 42 -22.71 -10.45 -1.21
N ILE A 43 -23.85 -9.78 -1.38
CA ILE A 43 -24.37 -9.29 -2.65
C ILE A 43 -24.87 -7.86 -2.47
N ARG A 44 -24.87 -7.05 -3.53
CA ARG A 44 -25.54 -5.73 -3.48
C ARG A 44 -27.04 -5.89 -3.34
N GLU A 45 -27.69 -5.01 -2.59
CA GLU A 45 -29.15 -5.02 -2.43
C GLU A 45 -29.86 -4.93 -3.79
N ASP A 46 -29.35 -4.11 -4.72
CA ASP A 46 -29.91 -3.94 -6.07
C ASP A 46 -29.85 -5.22 -6.93
N ASP A 47 -28.91 -6.12 -6.64
CA ASP A 47 -28.66 -7.36 -7.38
C ASP A 47 -29.25 -8.59 -6.66
N PHE A 48 -29.82 -8.42 -5.45
CA PHE A 48 -30.33 -9.50 -4.64
C PHE A 48 -31.74 -9.92 -5.06
N ASP A 49 -31.91 -11.17 -5.39
CA ASP A 49 -33.20 -11.83 -5.63
C ASP A 49 -33.33 -13.07 -4.75
N GLU A 50 -34.22 -13.01 -3.76
CA GLU A 50 -34.47 -14.14 -2.84
C GLU A 50 -35.03 -15.38 -3.57
N MET A 51 -35.78 -15.20 -4.65
CA MET A 51 -36.27 -16.33 -5.42
C MET A 51 -35.13 -17.04 -6.16
N ASN A 52 -34.21 -16.28 -6.73
CA ASN A 52 -33.03 -16.86 -7.35
C ASN A 52 -32.14 -17.56 -6.29
N LEU A 53 -31.91 -16.94 -5.14
CA LEU A 53 -31.18 -17.58 -4.04
C LEU A 53 -31.78 -18.94 -3.65
N LYS A 54 -33.10 -19.03 -3.51
CA LYS A 54 -33.79 -20.29 -3.18
C LYS A 54 -33.64 -21.37 -4.25
N THR A 55 -33.35 -21.00 -5.49
CA THR A 55 -33.09 -21.99 -6.56
C THR A 55 -31.67 -22.53 -6.52
N LEU A 56 -30.74 -21.76 -5.97
CA LEU A 56 -29.31 -22.15 -5.80
C LEU A 56 -29.13 -23.01 -4.55
N LEU A 57 -29.94 -22.77 -3.52
CA LEU A 57 -29.89 -23.55 -2.28
C LEU A 57 -30.67 -24.86 -2.38
N SER A 58 -30.15 -25.92 -1.74
CA SER A 58 -30.88 -27.19 -1.60
C SER A 58 -32.18 -27.00 -0.82
N GLN A 59 -33.20 -27.83 -1.06
CA GLN A 59 -34.52 -27.67 -0.44
C GLN A 59 -34.55 -27.67 1.11
N ASN A 60 -33.50 -28.17 1.75
CA ASN A 60 -33.38 -28.25 3.21
C ASN A 60 -32.27 -27.34 3.78
N THR A 61 -31.66 -26.50 2.97
CA THR A 61 -30.56 -25.61 3.43
C THR A 61 -31.14 -24.51 4.34
N ILE A 62 -30.60 -24.42 5.54
CA ILE A 62 -30.95 -23.36 6.47
C ILE A 62 -30.11 -22.12 6.11
N TYR A 63 -30.79 -21.03 5.86
CA TYR A 63 -30.14 -19.75 5.63
C TYR A 63 -30.87 -18.61 6.31
N LYS A 64 -30.15 -17.54 6.56
CA LYS A 64 -30.70 -16.26 6.98
C LYS A 64 -30.01 -15.16 6.19
N TYR A 65 -30.73 -14.05 5.95
CA TYR A 65 -30.09 -12.88 5.39
C TYR A 65 -30.45 -11.62 6.17
N SER A 66 -29.59 -10.64 6.10
CA SER A 66 -29.79 -9.33 6.72
C SER A 66 -29.28 -8.24 5.80
N ILE A 67 -29.99 -7.10 5.83
CA ILE A 67 -29.51 -5.90 5.16
C ILE A 67 -28.38 -5.32 6.00
N ILE A 68 -27.21 -5.23 5.39
CA ILE A 68 -26.12 -4.43 5.94
C ILE A 68 -26.29 -3.05 5.29
N GLU A 69 -26.82 -2.11 6.03
CA GLU A 69 -26.71 -0.73 5.62
C GLU A 69 -25.24 -0.47 5.31
N ASP A 70 -24.95 0.27 4.26
CA ASP A 70 -23.63 0.82 3.99
C ASP A 70 -23.26 1.77 5.15
N LYS A 71 -23.21 1.17 6.33
CA LYS A 71 -22.59 1.76 7.51
C LYS A 71 -21.14 1.80 7.15
N ASN A 72 -20.68 3.00 6.89
CA ASN A 72 -19.32 3.38 6.71
C ASN A 72 -18.43 2.52 7.64
N TRP A 73 -18.07 1.31 7.19
CA TRP A 73 -17.15 0.41 7.90
C TRP A 73 -15.86 1.14 8.22
N ASN A 74 -15.59 2.19 7.43
CA ASN A 74 -14.53 3.13 7.68
C ASN A 74 -14.66 3.82 9.04
N LYS A 75 -15.86 4.13 9.56
CA LYS A 75 -15.96 4.85 10.86
C LYS A 75 -15.43 4.05 12.05
N GLY A 76 -15.64 2.74 12.08
CA GLY A 76 -15.07 1.87 13.13
C GLY A 76 -13.56 1.74 13.01
N TRP A 77 -13.07 1.64 11.81
CA TRP A 77 -11.65 1.55 11.49
C TRP A 77 -10.96 2.93 11.54
N GLU A 78 -11.60 3.96 11.04
CA GLU A 78 -11.18 5.36 11.17
C GLU A 78 -10.93 5.77 12.62
N SER A 79 -11.78 5.32 13.56
CA SER A 79 -11.61 5.60 14.99
C SER A 79 -10.40 4.90 15.61
N GLN A 80 -9.89 3.82 15.00
CA GLN A 80 -8.72 3.08 15.45
C GLN A 80 -7.42 3.58 14.83
N LEU A 81 -7.51 4.27 13.69
CA LEU A 81 -6.34 4.83 13.01
C LEU A 81 -5.90 6.09 13.78
N GLN A 82 -4.73 6.03 14.40
CA GLN A 82 -4.15 7.17 15.10
C GLN A 82 -3.17 7.92 14.19
N PRO A 83 -3.04 9.24 14.30
CA PRO A 83 -1.96 9.97 13.64
C PRO A 83 -0.58 9.43 14.06
N VAL A 84 0.33 9.37 13.12
CA VAL A 84 1.72 8.94 13.34
C VAL A 84 2.65 10.14 13.25
N THR A 85 3.57 10.28 14.20
CA THR A 85 4.63 11.28 14.14
C THR A 85 5.99 10.60 14.10
N ILE A 86 6.86 11.11 13.24
CA ILE A 86 8.24 10.67 13.11
C ILE A 86 9.11 11.85 13.54
N ASN A 87 9.51 11.82 14.82
CA ASN A 87 10.12 12.94 15.52
C ASN A 87 9.25 14.21 15.36
N ASN A 88 9.87 15.39 15.24
CA ASN A 88 9.19 16.62 14.84
C ASN A 88 9.26 16.85 13.31
N PHE A 89 9.77 15.87 12.56
CA PHE A 89 10.04 16.00 11.13
C PHE A 89 8.79 15.77 10.28
N ALA A 90 8.12 14.64 10.47
CA ALA A 90 6.94 14.32 9.68
C ALA A 90 5.77 13.87 10.57
N GLY A 91 4.57 14.31 10.20
CA GLY A 91 3.32 13.88 10.80
C GLY A 91 2.38 13.35 9.73
N ILE A 92 1.84 12.17 9.95
CA ILE A 92 0.95 11.48 9.01
C ILE A 92 -0.40 11.36 9.68
N ARG A 93 -1.45 11.81 9.00
CA ARG A 93 -2.82 11.71 9.49
C ARG A 93 -3.82 11.47 8.36
N ALA A 94 -4.98 11.00 8.72
CA ALA A 94 -6.13 11.02 7.82
C ALA A 94 -6.78 12.41 7.78
N SER A 95 -7.58 12.67 6.74
CA SER A 95 -8.26 13.96 6.54
C SER A 95 -9.24 14.30 7.66
N PHE A 96 -9.83 13.30 8.31
CA PHE A 96 -10.76 13.47 9.44
C PHE A 96 -10.08 13.75 10.79
N HIS A 97 -8.76 13.60 10.89
CA HIS A 97 -8.01 13.98 12.10
C HIS A 97 -7.73 15.48 12.12
N LYS A 98 -7.57 16.01 13.32
CA LYS A 98 -7.08 17.39 13.49
C LYS A 98 -5.64 17.51 12.95
N PRO A 99 -5.26 18.69 12.46
CA PRO A 99 -3.88 18.97 12.08
C PRO A 99 -2.89 18.60 13.19
N ILE A 100 -1.74 18.05 12.82
CA ILE A 100 -0.69 17.70 13.77
C ILE A 100 0.17 18.95 14.03
N GLU A 101 0.16 19.41 15.27
CA GLU A 101 1.00 20.54 15.67
C GLU A 101 2.46 20.11 15.82
N LYS A 102 3.37 21.05 15.56
CA LYS A 102 4.83 20.92 15.81
C LYS A 102 5.54 19.85 14.97
N VAL A 103 5.10 19.61 13.74
CA VAL A 103 5.83 18.84 12.75
C VAL A 103 6.22 19.75 11.58
N GLU A 104 7.39 19.49 10.97
CA GLU A 104 7.87 20.26 9.81
C GLU A 104 7.07 19.95 8.55
N HIS A 105 6.69 18.68 8.36
CA HIS A 105 5.96 18.17 7.20
C HIS A 105 4.73 17.37 7.62
N GLU A 106 3.54 17.94 7.43
CA GLU A 106 2.30 17.20 7.59
C GLU A 106 1.94 16.51 6.28
N ILE A 107 1.53 15.24 6.34
CA ILE A 107 1.11 14.43 5.21
C ILE A 107 -0.30 13.90 5.51
N ILE A 108 -1.23 14.15 4.60
CA ILE A 108 -2.60 13.66 4.69
C ILE A 108 -2.71 12.41 3.82
N ILE A 109 -3.14 11.31 4.42
CA ILE A 109 -3.35 10.03 3.74
C ILE A 109 -4.79 9.59 3.92
N THR A 110 -5.45 9.27 2.84
CA THR A 110 -6.73 8.55 2.87
C THR A 110 -6.42 7.07 3.09
N PRO A 111 -6.73 6.54 4.28
CA PRO A 111 -6.44 5.15 4.57
C PRO A 111 -7.36 4.26 3.74
N LYS A 112 -6.75 3.41 2.92
CA LYS A 112 -7.39 2.36 2.11
C LYS A 112 -6.57 1.08 2.26
N MET A 113 -6.82 0.08 1.44
CA MET A 113 -6.09 -1.19 1.47
C MET A 113 -4.65 -1.09 0.91
N SER A 114 -4.24 0.07 0.40
CA SER A 114 -2.87 0.29 -0.09
C SER A 114 -1.86 0.39 1.05
N PHE A 115 -0.67 -0.16 0.84
CA PHE A 115 0.44 -0.09 1.80
C PHE A 115 0.97 1.35 1.94
N GLY A 116 1.46 1.71 3.14
CA GLY A 116 2.11 3.02 3.36
C GLY A 116 1.27 4.03 4.15
N THR A 117 0.48 3.59 5.14
CA THR A 117 -0.26 4.48 6.05
C THR A 117 0.62 5.16 7.12
N GLY A 118 1.91 4.85 7.15
CA GLY A 118 2.85 5.40 8.12
C GLY A 118 3.04 4.57 9.40
N HIS A 119 2.14 3.64 9.69
CA HIS A 119 2.18 2.82 10.91
C HIS A 119 3.22 1.69 10.85
N HIS A 120 3.53 1.21 9.65
CA HIS A 120 4.49 0.13 9.49
C HIS A 120 5.92 0.61 9.73
N ALA A 121 6.74 -0.21 10.39
CA ALA A 121 8.12 0.11 10.72
C ALA A 121 8.96 0.53 9.49
N THR A 122 8.74 -0.11 8.33
CA THR A 122 9.47 0.22 7.10
C THR A 122 9.18 1.62 6.60
N THR A 123 7.92 2.08 6.64
CA THR A 123 7.55 3.45 6.25
C THR A 123 8.16 4.47 7.20
N PHE A 124 8.13 4.18 8.50
CA PHE A 124 8.80 5.00 9.52
C PHE A 124 10.29 5.16 9.21
N LEU A 125 10.99 4.05 8.97
CA LEU A 125 12.43 4.04 8.68
C LEU A 125 12.77 4.80 7.39
N MET A 126 11.97 4.64 6.33
CA MET A 126 12.15 5.38 5.07
C MET A 126 12.09 6.89 5.32
N ILE A 127 11.05 7.36 6.03
CA ILE A 127 10.86 8.78 6.33
C ILE A 127 12.00 9.31 7.23
N GLU A 128 12.43 8.53 8.21
CA GLU A 128 13.58 8.90 9.07
C GLU A 128 14.88 9.07 8.25
N LEU A 129 15.13 8.18 7.27
CA LEU A 129 16.28 8.30 6.39
C LEU A 129 16.15 9.48 5.41
N MET A 130 14.94 9.72 4.88
CA MET A 130 14.67 10.85 3.98
C MET A 130 14.99 12.21 4.64
N GLN A 131 14.82 12.34 5.95
CA GLN A 131 15.21 13.56 6.70
C GLN A 131 16.67 13.94 6.50
N LYS A 132 17.56 12.97 6.26
CA LYS A 132 19.01 13.16 6.17
C LYS A 132 19.50 13.36 4.73
N ILE A 133 18.61 13.26 3.76
CA ILE A 133 18.94 13.31 2.33
C ILE A 133 18.45 14.63 1.72
N ASN A 134 19.25 15.19 0.84
CA ASN A 134 18.90 16.41 0.13
C ASN A 134 18.06 16.12 -1.12
N PHE A 135 16.78 16.47 -1.07
CA PHE A 135 15.84 16.34 -2.19
C PHE A 135 15.70 17.61 -3.03
N LYS A 136 16.25 18.74 -2.57
CA LYS A 136 16.05 20.03 -3.24
C LYS A 136 16.55 19.99 -4.70
N ASN A 137 15.64 20.31 -5.62
CA ASN A 137 15.86 20.30 -7.08
C ASN A 137 16.22 18.91 -7.66
N LYS A 138 15.94 17.82 -6.96
CA LYS A 138 16.22 16.45 -7.41
C LYS A 138 15.06 15.86 -8.19
N LYS A 139 15.37 15.00 -9.17
CA LYS A 139 14.42 14.10 -9.81
C LYS A 139 14.36 12.82 -9.00
N VAL A 140 13.16 12.40 -8.61
CA VAL A 140 12.95 11.26 -7.71
C VAL A 140 12.08 10.21 -8.40
N LEU A 141 12.41 8.95 -8.21
CA LEU A 141 11.55 7.80 -8.51
C LEU A 141 11.09 7.20 -7.17
N ASP A 142 9.80 7.03 -7.00
CA ASP A 142 9.19 6.24 -5.91
C ASP A 142 8.66 4.93 -6.52
N PHE A 143 9.39 3.85 -6.29
CA PHE A 143 9.14 2.53 -6.87
C PHE A 143 8.37 1.65 -5.87
N GLY A 144 7.12 1.30 -6.20
CA GLY A 144 6.16 0.69 -5.29
C GLY A 144 5.56 1.75 -4.36
N THR A 145 4.95 2.79 -4.97
CA THR A 145 4.55 4.01 -4.24
C THR A 145 3.43 3.79 -3.23
N GLY A 146 2.60 2.75 -3.40
CA GLY A 146 1.47 2.45 -2.50
C GLY A 146 0.55 3.65 -2.32
N THR A 147 0.47 4.18 -1.09
CA THR A 147 -0.32 5.39 -0.78
C THR A 147 0.25 6.70 -1.35
N GLY A 148 1.43 6.69 -1.94
CA GLY A 148 2.12 7.90 -2.39
C GLY A 148 2.87 8.67 -1.28
N ILE A 149 2.92 8.16 -0.07
CA ILE A 149 3.46 8.87 1.10
C ILE A 149 4.90 9.34 0.93
N LEU A 150 5.77 8.49 0.35
CA LEU A 150 7.18 8.83 0.15
C LEU A 150 7.34 9.84 -0.99
N ALA A 151 6.57 9.71 -2.08
CA ALA A 151 6.51 10.66 -3.17
C ALA A 151 6.06 12.05 -2.68
N ILE A 152 5.00 12.11 -1.87
CA ILE A 152 4.49 13.35 -1.25
C ILE A 152 5.56 13.99 -0.39
N LEU A 153 6.23 13.21 0.47
CA LEU A 153 7.30 13.74 1.30
C LEU A 153 8.47 14.25 0.46
N ALA A 154 8.87 13.55 -0.60
CA ALA A 154 9.94 13.98 -1.50
C ALA A 154 9.62 15.35 -2.15
N GLU A 155 8.40 15.59 -2.59
CA GLU A 155 7.98 16.90 -3.09
C GLU A 155 8.03 17.98 -2.00
N LYS A 156 7.52 17.68 -0.79
CA LYS A 156 7.57 18.61 0.35
C LYS A 156 9.00 18.96 0.75
N LEU A 157 9.95 18.04 0.54
CA LEU A 157 11.40 18.27 0.74
C LEU A 157 12.06 19.00 -0.44
N GLY A 158 11.31 19.40 -1.44
CA GLY A 158 11.76 20.26 -2.53
C GLY A 158 12.21 19.53 -3.79
N ALA A 159 11.81 18.29 -4.01
CA ALA A 159 12.05 17.59 -5.27
C ALA A 159 11.52 18.39 -6.46
N ALA A 160 12.30 18.43 -7.55
CA ALA A 160 11.92 19.11 -8.80
C ALA A 160 10.80 18.35 -9.53
N SER A 161 10.86 17.05 -9.50
CA SER A 161 9.83 16.15 -10.01
C SER A 161 9.91 14.80 -9.30
N VAL A 162 8.77 14.15 -9.16
CA VAL A 162 8.67 12.78 -8.63
C VAL A 162 7.87 11.95 -9.62
N LEU A 163 8.41 10.80 -10.00
CA LEU A 163 7.68 9.75 -10.69
C LEU A 163 7.33 8.67 -9.66
N ALA A 164 6.06 8.48 -9.40
CA ALA A 164 5.55 7.50 -8.44
C ALA A 164 4.91 6.35 -9.21
N ILE A 165 5.45 5.15 -9.08
CA ILE A 165 4.97 3.99 -9.84
C ILE A 165 4.55 2.85 -8.91
N ASP A 166 3.52 2.14 -9.32
CA ASP A 166 3.07 0.90 -8.69
C ASP A 166 2.51 -0.03 -9.77
N TYR A 167 2.50 -1.33 -9.53
CA TYR A 167 1.89 -2.29 -10.44
C TYR A 167 0.39 -2.45 -10.21
N ASP A 168 -0.10 -1.99 -9.07
CA ASP A 168 -1.49 -2.11 -8.63
C ASP A 168 -2.26 -0.82 -8.90
N GLU A 169 -3.29 -0.91 -9.74
CA GLU A 169 -4.16 0.21 -10.10
C GLU A 169 -4.81 0.86 -8.86
N TRP A 170 -5.18 0.08 -7.83
CA TRP A 170 -5.76 0.61 -6.60
C TRP A 170 -4.77 1.49 -5.84
N SER A 171 -3.51 1.08 -5.80
CA SER A 171 -2.42 1.87 -5.21
C SER A 171 -2.24 3.19 -5.96
N ILE A 172 -2.22 3.16 -7.28
CA ILE A 172 -2.09 4.36 -8.12
C ILE A 172 -3.26 5.33 -7.91
N ASN A 173 -4.50 4.82 -7.87
CA ASN A 173 -5.68 5.63 -7.60
C ASN A 173 -5.62 6.26 -6.19
N ASN A 174 -5.23 5.48 -5.18
CA ASN A 174 -5.09 5.99 -3.82
C ASN A 174 -3.95 7.01 -3.68
N ALA A 175 -2.80 6.76 -4.32
CA ALA A 175 -1.69 7.73 -4.37
C ALA A 175 -2.14 9.05 -5.00
N SER A 176 -2.87 9.00 -6.12
CA SER A 176 -3.37 10.19 -6.82
C SER A 176 -4.29 11.03 -5.94
N GLU A 177 -5.23 10.42 -5.21
CA GLU A 177 -6.09 11.10 -4.23
C GLU A 177 -5.28 11.75 -3.12
N ASN A 178 -4.28 11.04 -2.58
CA ASN A 178 -3.44 11.56 -1.50
C ASN A 178 -2.55 12.71 -2.00
N ILE A 179 -2.02 12.63 -3.21
CA ILE A 179 -1.25 13.70 -3.86
C ILE A 179 -2.09 14.98 -3.97
N GLU A 180 -3.35 14.85 -4.39
CA GLU A 180 -4.29 15.96 -4.48
C GLU A 180 -4.60 16.53 -3.09
N ALA A 181 -4.91 15.69 -2.10
CA ALA A 181 -5.17 16.08 -0.72
C ALA A 181 -4.01 16.86 -0.07
N ASN A 182 -2.77 16.58 -0.50
CA ASN A 182 -1.56 17.29 -0.05
C ASN A 182 -1.19 18.50 -0.91
N ASN A 183 -1.99 18.85 -1.93
CA ASN A 183 -1.72 19.94 -2.89
C ASN A 183 -0.37 19.80 -3.63
N CYS A 184 0.12 18.59 -3.83
CA CYS A 184 1.34 18.31 -4.59
C CYS A 184 1.09 18.52 -6.09
N LYS A 185 2.09 19.08 -6.80
CA LYS A 185 1.97 19.47 -8.22
C LYS A 185 3.10 18.91 -9.09
N ARG A 186 4.09 18.25 -8.50
CA ARG A 186 5.31 17.79 -9.17
C ARG A 186 5.43 16.27 -9.18
N ILE A 187 4.36 15.57 -8.76
CA ILE A 187 4.29 14.12 -8.73
C ILE A 187 3.45 13.66 -9.90
N ILE A 188 3.97 12.70 -10.64
CA ILE A 188 3.25 11.98 -11.69
C ILE A 188 3.13 10.54 -11.21
N THR A 189 1.92 9.99 -11.26
CA THR A 189 1.65 8.59 -10.95
C THR A 189 1.53 7.79 -12.24
N GLU A 190 2.14 6.60 -12.29
CA GLU A 190 2.00 5.67 -13.43
C GLU A 190 1.79 4.25 -12.93
N GLU A 191 0.78 3.55 -13.45
CA GLU A 191 0.65 2.10 -13.28
C GLU A 191 1.72 1.41 -14.12
N ARG A 192 2.68 0.76 -13.46
CA ARG A 192 3.79 0.07 -14.12
C ARG A 192 4.29 -1.10 -13.29
N ASN A 193 4.56 -2.19 -13.95
CA ASN A 193 5.19 -3.39 -13.36
C ASN A 193 6.72 -3.45 -13.53
N ASN A 194 7.33 -2.45 -14.17
CA ASN A 194 8.78 -2.40 -14.41
C ASN A 194 9.27 -0.95 -14.53
N ILE A 195 10.59 -0.80 -14.46
CA ILE A 195 11.28 0.50 -14.51
C ILE A 195 11.97 0.76 -15.86
N MET A 196 11.67 -0.03 -16.90
CA MET A 196 12.28 0.12 -18.22
C MET A 196 11.82 1.41 -18.89
N GLY A 197 12.73 2.11 -19.56
CA GLY A 197 12.43 3.36 -20.28
C GLY A 197 12.24 4.58 -19.38
N ILE A 198 12.41 4.46 -18.06
CA ILE A 198 12.45 5.61 -17.17
C ILE A 198 13.78 6.36 -17.41
N SER A 199 13.70 7.67 -17.47
CA SER A 199 14.89 8.54 -17.57
C SER A 199 15.70 8.53 -16.27
N CYS A 200 17.00 8.82 -16.35
CA CYS A 200 17.84 8.91 -15.16
C CYS A 200 17.28 9.89 -14.13
N VAL A 201 17.36 9.47 -12.87
CA VAL A 201 16.93 10.21 -11.69
C VAL A 201 18.11 10.47 -10.73
N ASP A 202 17.92 11.34 -9.77
CA ASP A 202 18.93 11.66 -8.76
C ASP A 202 18.75 10.88 -7.46
N THR A 203 17.51 10.42 -7.20
CA THR A 203 17.17 9.64 -6.00
C THR A 203 16.09 8.62 -6.32
N ILE A 204 16.25 7.42 -5.79
CA ILE A 204 15.23 6.36 -5.85
C ILE A 204 14.81 6.02 -4.42
N LEU A 205 13.51 5.92 -4.21
CA LEU A 205 12.87 5.40 -3.01
C LEU A 205 12.22 4.07 -3.38
N ALA A 206 12.44 3.01 -2.58
CA ALA A 206 11.82 1.71 -2.82
C ALA A 206 11.54 1.00 -1.48
N ASN A 207 10.30 1.07 -1.04
CA ASN A 207 9.81 0.35 0.15
C ASN A 207 9.01 -0.87 -0.27
N ILE A 208 9.70 -1.88 -0.79
CA ILE A 208 9.14 -3.08 -1.40
C ILE A 208 9.87 -4.33 -0.91
N ASN A 209 9.32 -5.51 -1.20
CA ASN A 209 9.91 -6.75 -0.70
C ASN A 209 11.28 -7.07 -1.31
N PHE A 210 12.03 -7.92 -0.59
CA PHE A 210 13.39 -8.34 -0.93
C PHE A 210 13.53 -8.86 -2.37
N ASN A 211 12.62 -9.76 -2.80
CA ASN A 211 12.72 -10.40 -4.11
C ASN A 211 12.63 -9.39 -5.25
N VAL A 212 11.69 -8.46 -5.17
CA VAL A 212 11.53 -7.40 -6.18
C VAL A 212 12.73 -6.46 -6.19
N LEU A 213 13.32 -6.14 -5.03
CA LEU A 213 14.55 -5.35 -4.95
C LEU A 213 15.72 -6.07 -5.60
N GLU A 214 15.92 -7.36 -5.32
CA GLU A 214 16.99 -8.18 -5.90
C GLU A 214 16.86 -8.27 -7.42
N GLU A 215 15.68 -8.61 -7.93
CA GLU A 215 15.40 -8.71 -9.36
C GLU A 215 15.65 -7.40 -10.11
N ASN A 216 15.40 -6.27 -9.49
CA ASN A 216 15.52 -4.96 -10.10
C ASN A 216 16.85 -4.24 -9.80
N ALA A 217 17.73 -4.78 -8.96
CA ALA A 217 18.94 -4.11 -8.51
C ALA A 217 19.83 -3.57 -9.65
N LYS A 218 20.01 -4.37 -10.73
CA LYS A 218 20.76 -3.96 -11.93
C LYS A 218 20.05 -2.81 -12.67
N ASN A 219 18.76 -2.90 -12.84
CA ASN A 219 17.98 -1.88 -13.54
C ASN A 219 17.95 -0.57 -12.75
N LEU A 220 17.78 -0.63 -11.42
CA LEU A 220 17.86 0.52 -10.51
C LEU A 220 19.24 1.21 -10.61
N SER A 221 20.31 0.42 -10.71
CA SER A 221 21.67 0.95 -10.91
C SER A 221 21.78 1.78 -12.21
N THR A 222 21.17 1.33 -13.29
CA THR A 222 21.23 2.04 -14.59
C THR A 222 20.48 3.37 -14.60
N LEU A 223 19.50 3.57 -13.70
CA LEU A 223 18.73 4.81 -13.57
C LEU A 223 19.47 5.89 -12.78
N LEU A 224 20.54 5.54 -12.08
CA LEU A 224 21.28 6.42 -11.19
C LEU A 224 22.67 6.75 -11.76
N LYS A 225 23.04 8.03 -11.67
CA LYS A 225 24.41 8.49 -11.96
C LYS A 225 25.26 8.32 -10.71
N THR A 226 26.58 8.31 -10.89
CA THR A 226 27.56 8.36 -9.78
C THR A 226 27.21 9.49 -8.81
N GLY A 227 27.19 9.15 -7.52
CA GLY A 227 26.83 10.06 -6.42
C GLY A 227 25.31 10.19 -6.18
N SER A 228 24.46 9.55 -6.99
CA SER A 228 23.02 9.48 -6.75
C SER A 228 22.67 8.53 -5.62
N VAL A 229 21.49 8.72 -4.99
CA VAL A 229 21.09 8.03 -3.78
C VAL A 229 19.95 7.04 -4.06
N LEU A 230 20.06 5.86 -3.44
CA LEU A 230 18.99 4.86 -3.36
C LEU A 230 18.66 4.60 -1.89
N ILE A 231 17.39 4.72 -1.53
CA ILE A 231 16.87 4.37 -0.19
C ILE A 231 15.93 3.20 -0.36
N ILE A 232 16.19 2.11 0.36
CA ILE A 232 15.37 0.89 0.31
C ILE A 232 14.90 0.48 1.71
N SER A 233 13.73 -0.16 1.76
CA SER A 233 13.19 -0.86 2.93
C SER A 233 12.22 -1.96 2.48
N GLY A 234 11.48 -2.57 3.42
CA GLY A 234 10.67 -3.76 3.15
C GLY A 234 11.46 -5.05 3.29
N ILE A 235 12.55 -5.01 4.06
CA ILE A 235 13.53 -6.08 4.23
C ILE A 235 13.66 -6.39 5.72
N LEU A 236 13.71 -7.66 6.08
CA LEU A 236 14.00 -8.12 7.43
C LEU A 236 15.49 -7.98 7.76
N SER A 237 15.81 -7.74 9.02
CA SER A 237 17.20 -7.58 9.48
C SER A 237 18.09 -8.80 9.19
N ASN A 238 17.50 -9.99 9.18
CA ASN A 238 18.23 -11.23 8.85
C ASN A 238 18.72 -11.26 7.40
N ASP A 239 18.12 -10.48 6.50
CA ASP A 239 18.46 -10.41 5.08
C ASP A 239 19.43 -9.26 4.74
N GLU A 240 19.91 -8.51 5.74
CA GLU A 240 20.80 -7.37 5.52
C GLU A 240 22.02 -7.72 4.66
N ASN A 241 22.75 -8.77 5.03
CA ASN A 241 23.97 -9.16 4.31
C ASN A 241 23.69 -9.57 2.87
N ASN A 242 22.56 -10.24 2.64
CA ASN A 242 22.16 -10.67 1.32
C ASN A 242 21.86 -9.46 0.43
N ILE A 243 21.00 -8.56 0.87
CA ILE A 243 20.63 -7.39 0.08
C ILE A 243 21.81 -6.44 -0.16
N VAL A 244 22.66 -6.24 0.84
CA VAL A 244 23.87 -5.43 0.68
C VAL A 244 24.78 -6.04 -0.38
N SER A 245 24.98 -7.37 -0.38
CA SER A 245 25.78 -8.06 -1.40
C SER A 245 25.21 -7.85 -2.81
N VAL A 246 23.87 -7.90 -2.96
CA VAL A 246 23.19 -7.66 -4.24
C VAL A 246 23.49 -6.25 -4.75
N PHE A 247 23.31 -5.22 -3.93
CA PHE A 247 23.51 -3.84 -4.36
C PHE A 247 25.00 -3.49 -4.57
N VAL A 248 25.90 -4.02 -3.76
CA VAL A 248 27.36 -3.83 -3.96
C VAL A 248 27.81 -4.41 -5.30
N LYS A 249 27.31 -5.58 -5.71
CA LYS A 249 27.59 -6.16 -7.03
C LYS A 249 27.06 -5.32 -8.19
N ASN A 250 26.08 -4.44 -7.92
CA ASN A 250 25.47 -3.53 -8.88
C ASN A 250 25.97 -2.07 -8.72
N GLU A 251 27.22 -1.90 -8.28
CA GLU A 251 27.94 -0.61 -8.20
C GLU A 251 27.32 0.38 -7.20
N PHE A 252 26.87 -0.13 -6.05
CA PHE A 252 26.44 0.71 -4.93
C PHE A 252 27.35 0.54 -3.72
N VAL A 253 27.44 1.61 -2.93
CA VAL A 253 28.10 1.61 -1.62
C VAL A 253 27.05 1.87 -0.55
N LYS A 254 26.97 1.00 0.45
CA LYS A 254 26.14 1.20 1.63
C LYS A 254 26.66 2.39 2.42
N LYS A 255 25.82 3.38 2.68
CA LYS A 255 26.14 4.59 3.47
C LYS A 255 25.54 4.57 4.85
N GLN A 256 24.30 4.09 4.97
CA GLN A 256 23.58 4.09 6.24
C GLN A 256 22.66 2.89 6.36
N LEU A 257 22.46 2.45 7.61
CA LEU A 257 21.46 1.47 8.02
C LEU A 257 20.65 2.10 9.15
N SER A 258 19.33 1.90 9.13
CA SER A 258 18.42 2.11 10.25
C SER A 258 17.60 0.85 10.46
N GLN A 259 17.30 0.54 11.73
CA GLN A 259 16.51 -0.64 12.10
C GLN A 259 15.40 -0.24 13.08
N LYS A 260 14.23 -0.82 12.90
CA LYS A 260 13.11 -0.72 13.82
C LYS A 260 12.42 -2.08 13.87
N GLU A 261 12.36 -2.66 15.09
CA GLU A 261 11.88 -4.03 15.28
C GLU A 261 12.70 -5.01 14.42
N GLU A 262 12.07 -5.85 13.64
CA GLU A 262 12.68 -6.80 12.71
C GLU A 262 13.01 -6.23 11.32
N TRP A 263 12.61 -4.98 11.05
CA TRP A 263 12.74 -4.34 9.74
C TRP A 263 13.94 -3.40 9.65
N ILE A 264 14.53 -3.34 8.47
CA ILE A 264 15.64 -2.43 8.16
C ILE A 264 15.32 -1.52 6.98
N ALA A 265 15.98 -0.37 6.98
CA ALA A 265 16.11 0.49 5.82
C ALA A 265 17.56 0.86 5.58
N LEU A 266 17.95 0.98 4.33
CA LEU A 266 19.31 1.18 3.89
C LEU A 266 19.41 2.38 2.93
N VAL A 267 20.47 3.17 3.08
CA VAL A 267 20.87 4.17 2.10
C VAL A 267 22.10 3.67 1.35
N PHE A 268 22.00 3.70 0.04
CA PHE A 268 23.11 3.43 -0.86
C PHE A 268 23.43 4.66 -1.70
N GLU A 269 24.69 4.78 -2.11
CA GLU A 269 25.17 5.75 -3.08
C GLU A 269 25.73 5.00 -4.30
N LYS A 270 25.35 5.43 -5.49
CA LYS A 270 25.85 4.91 -6.76
C LYS A 270 27.31 5.30 -6.96
N GLN A 271 28.16 4.34 -7.31
CA GLN A 271 29.57 4.55 -7.65
C GLN A 271 29.78 4.98 -9.10
#